data_8aea6eaad572dad2dbb5582b246ccfc7
#
_entry.id   8aea6eaad572dad2dbb5582b246ccfc7
#
_cell.length_a   1.000
_cell.length_b   1.000
_cell.length_c   1.000
_cell.angle_alpha   90.00
_cell.angle_beta   90.00
_cell.angle_gamma   90.00
#
_symmetry.space_group_name_H-M   'P 1'
#
loop_
_entity.id
_entity.type
_entity.pdbx_description
1 polymer ?
#
loop_
_entity_poly.entity_id
_entity_poly.type
_entity_poly.pdbx_seq_one_letter_code
_entity_poly.pdbx_strand_id
1 'polypeptide(L)'
;LILARAFFIGARFARIHGKVKTLTLGDGKARKWWVPTRLEDLDKRMFRITPSNQDGQKMVQWKQWDMMRDDWRPLTIEETALTIRHVYQDDQASLGHGRGLREALAWWWWAKEHVFRESLQAVERFAQGILTAKVDGIRDAETGMPNSELINSWRDVLEDLRSRHVLVHDSADSIETVSGSSEGWQMLSTMRGELRSTIFTLVLGANLTTAASDGGSYALAEIQENSTEALIQYDRETLEETLTKSL
;
A
#
# COMPACT_ATOMS: atom_id res chain seq x y z
N LEU A 1 18.04 -5.51 8.07
CA LEU A 1 17.09 -4.72 7.30
C LEU A 1 16.72 -5.34 5.94
N ILE A 2 17.67 -6.01 5.23
CA ILE A 2 17.40 -6.63 3.92
C ILE A 2 16.32 -7.69 4.03
N LEU A 3 16.48 -8.66 4.94
CA LEU A 3 15.54 -9.77 5.10
C LEU A 3 14.19 -9.32 5.69
N ALA A 4 14.17 -8.33 6.57
CA ALA A 4 12.94 -7.79 7.15
C ALA A 4 11.96 -7.25 6.09
N ARG A 5 12.42 -6.91 4.89
CA ARG A 5 11.54 -6.53 3.78
C ARG A 5 10.64 -7.68 3.28
N ALA A 6 10.90 -8.93 3.68
CA ALA A 6 10.01 -10.06 3.37
C ALA A 6 8.59 -9.84 3.90
N PHE A 7 8.45 -9.15 5.04
CA PHE A 7 7.16 -8.72 5.59
C PHE A 7 6.24 -8.05 4.55
N PHE A 8 6.77 -7.19 3.68
CA PHE A 8 5.97 -6.52 2.66
C PHE A 8 5.77 -7.34 1.39
N ILE A 9 6.78 -8.10 0.96
CA ILE A 9 6.78 -8.72 -0.37
C ILE A 9 6.69 -10.25 -0.35
N GLY A 10 6.57 -10.84 0.83
CA GLY A 10 6.42 -12.28 1.07
C GLY A 10 7.74 -13.02 1.18
N ALA A 11 8.73 -12.77 0.33
CA ALA A 11 10.04 -13.41 0.44
C ALA A 11 11.16 -12.45 0.06
N ARG A 12 12.33 -12.66 0.68
CA ARG A 12 13.59 -12.00 0.34
C ARG A 12 14.72 -13.01 0.26
N PHE A 13 15.63 -12.70 -0.63
CA PHE A 13 16.83 -13.49 -0.87
C PHE A 13 18.06 -12.64 -0.58
N ALA A 14 19.03 -13.21 0.08
CA ALA A 14 20.30 -12.58 0.33
C ALA A 14 21.43 -13.56 0.11
N ARG A 15 22.50 -13.13 -0.56
CA ARG A 15 23.72 -13.93 -0.72
C ARG A 15 24.71 -13.58 0.37
N ILE A 16 25.27 -14.61 1.01
CA ILE A 16 26.30 -14.46 2.01
C ILE A 16 27.66 -14.42 1.31
N HIS A 17 28.40 -13.35 1.53
CA HIS A 17 29.80 -13.26 1.18
C HIS A 17 30.64 -13.45 2.42
N GLY A 18 31.66 -14.29 2.35
CA GLY A 18 32.54 -14.58 3.47
C GLY A 18 34.00 -14.62 3.06
N LYS A 19 34.85 -14.62 4.07
CA LYS A 19 36.32 -14.77 3.91
C LYS A 19 36.83 -15.78 4.93
N VAL A 20 37.82 -16.58 4.53
CA VAL A 20 38.51 -17.44 5.46
C VAL A 20 39.43 -16.61 6.34
N LYS A 21 39.21 -16.66 7.65
CA LYS A 21 40.06 -16.02 8.68
C LYS A 21 40.59 -17.05 9.64
N THR A 22 41.81 -16.86 10.10
CA THR A 22 42.37 -17.65 11.19
C THR A 22 41.92 -17.02 12.51
N LEU A 23 41.13 -17.75 13.29
CA LEU A 23 40.61 -17.30 14.56
C LEU A 23 41.10 -18.26 15.65
N THR A 24 41.48 -17.70 16.80
CA THR A 24 41.80 -18.44 18.01
C THR A 24 40.57 -18.38 18.93
N LEU A 25 39.89 -19.48 19.08
CA LEU A 25 38.72 -19.63 19.98
C LEU A 25 39.18 -20.03 21.39
N GLY A 26 38.25 -20.12 22.33
CA GLY A 26 38.51 -20.31 23.75
C GLY A 26 39.36 -21.53 24.13
N ASP A 27 39.63 -22.44 23.18
CA ASP A 27 40.57 -23.57 23.34
C ASP A 27 42.07 -23.22 23.07
N GLY A 28 42.33 -21.93 22.71
CA GLY A 28 43.68 -21.42 22.41
C GLY A 28 44.27 -21.91 21.09
N LYS A 29 43.55 -22.69 20.28
CA LYS A 29 44.04 -23.23 19.01
C LYS A 29 43.61 -22.34 17.85
N ALA A 30 44.56 -21.93 17.02
CA ALA A 30 44.29 -21.19 15.79
C ALA A 30 43.73 -22.14 14.72
N ARG A 31 42.53 -21.86 14.24
CA ARG A 31 41.86 -22.63 13.17
C ARG A 31 41.38 -21.70 12.09
N LYS A 32 41.33 -22.19 10.84
CA LYS A 32 40.76 -21.46 9.73
C LYS A 32 39.25 -21.60 9.75
N TRP A 33 38.55 -20.48 9.83
CA TRP A 33 37.11 -20.39 9.80
C TRP A 33 36.64 -19.57 8.58
N TRP A 34 35.59 -20.01 7.95
CA TRP A 34 34.87 -19.15 7.00
C TRP A 34 33.99 -18.22 7.83
N VAL A 35 34.18 -16.92 7.65
CA VAL A 35 33.47 -15.89 8.41
C VAL A 35 32.64 -15.06 7.45
N PRO A 36 31.31 -14.96 7.63
CA PRO A 36 30.48 -14.10 6.84
C PRO A 36 30.90 -12.63 7.05
N THR A 37 30.99 -11.88 5.96
CA THR A 37 31.44 -10.49 5.99
C THR A 37 30.41 -9.51 5.46
N ARG A 38 29.55 -9.96 4.55
CA ARG A 38 28.53 -9.12 3.90
C ARG A 38 27.36 -9.96 3.43
N LEU A 39 26.16 -9.35 3.52
CA LEU A 39 24.96 -9.86 2.86
C LEU A 39 24.69 -8.98 1.63
N GLU A 40 24.46 -9.61 0.49
CA GLU A 40 24.05 -8.97 -0.75
C GLU A 40 22.55 -9.19 -0.94
N ASP A 41 21.79 -8.11 -1.15
CA ASP A 41 20.36 -8.17 -1.43
C ASP A 41 20.15 -8.68 -2.86
N LEU A 42 19.36 -9.72 -3.00
CA LEU A 42 19.01 -10.31 -4.29
C LEU A 42 17.56 -10.00 -4.62
N ASP A 43 17.32 -9.56 -5.86
CA ASP A 43 15.95 -9.26 -6.31
C ASP A 43 15.12 -10.54 -6.37
N LYS A 44 13.99 -10.57 -5.66
CA LYS A 44 13.02 -11.67 -5.65
C LYS A 44 12.60 -12.07 -7.07
N ARG A 45 12.50 -11.13 -8.00
CA ARG A 45 12.10 -11.37 -9.40
C ARG A 45 13.09 -12.24 -10.18
N MET A 46 14.32 -12.31 -9.69
CA MET A 46 15.38 -13.15 -10.24
C MET A 46 15.28 -14.61 -9.79
N PHE A 47 14.31 -14.96 -8.96
CA PHE A 47 14.13 -16.30 -8.41
C PHE A 47 12.78 -16.86 -8.77
N ARG A 48 12.77 -18.12 -9.21
CA ARG A 48 11.56 -18.87 -9.52
C ARG A 48 11.58 -20.21 -8.82
N ILE A 49 10.43 -20.59 -8.27
CA ILE A 49 10.21 -21.90 -7.70
C ILE A 49 9.61 -22.80 -8.77
N THR A 50 10.20 -23.95 -8.97
CA THR A 50 9.65 -24.96 -9.87
C THR A 50 9.42 -26.23 -9.06
N PRO A 51 8.20 -26.77 -9.02
CA PRO A 51 7.99 -28.08 -8.45
C PRO A 51 8.81 -29.11 -9.25
N SER A 52 9.62 -29.88 -8.56
CA SER A 52 10.41 -30.98 -9.15
C SER A 52 9.93 -32.28 -8.54
N ASN A 53 9.66 -33.27 -9.36
CA ASN A 53 9.43 -34.64 -8.90
C ASN A 53 10.75 -35.41 -9.05
N GLN A 54 11.46 -35.59 -7.96
CA GLN A 54 12.54 -36.57 -7.90
C GLN A 54 12.11 -37.69 -6.97
N ASP A 55 12.17 -38.92 -7.47
CA ASP A 55 11.88 -40.17 -6.75
C ASP A 55 10.53 -40.22 -6.00
N GLY A 56 9.48 -39.61 -6.60
CA GLY A 56 8.13 -39.61 -6.06
C GLY A 56 7.93 -38.62 -4.90
N GLN A 57 8.95 -37.86 -4.50
CA GLN A 57 8.83 -36.76 -3.56
C GLN A 57 8.68 -35.42 -4.29
N LYS A 58 7.68 -34.65 -3.88
CA LYS A 58 7.53 -33.27 -4.34
C LYS A 58 8.63 -32.41 -3.74
N MET A 59 9.70 -32.19 -4.49
CA MET A 59 10.77 -31.26 -4.11
C MET A 59 10.55 -29.90 -4.77
N VAL A 60 10.93 -28.87 -4.08
CA VAL A 60 10.91 -27.50 -4.58
C VAL A 60 12.30 -27.15 -5.08
N GLN A 61 12.46 -26.92 -6.37
CA GLN A 61 13.72 -26.49 -6.95
C GLN A 61 13.75 -25.00 -7.16
N TRP A 62 14.76 -24.34 -6.63
CA TRP A 62 15.01 -22.93 -6.86
C TRP A 62 15.79 -22.72 -8.14
N LYS A 63 15.28 -21.85 -9.00
CA LYS A 63 15.95 -21.41 -10.22
C LYS A 63 16.22 -19.91 -10.12
N GLN A 64 17.41 -19.51 -10.59
CA GLN A 64 17.80 -18.12 -10.73
C GLN A 64 17.84 -17.75 -12.22
N TRP A 65 17.42 -16.53 -12.54
CA TRP A 65 17.55 -15.99 -13.89
C TRP A 65 19.02 -15.73 -14.21
N ASP A 66 19.50 -16.30 -15.30
CA ASP A 66 20.85 -16.08 -15.81
C ASP A 66 20.78 -15.05 -16.95
N MET A 67 21.23 -13.84 -16.68
CA MET A 67 21.23 -12.73 -17.64
C MET A 67 22.09 -13.01 -18.89
N MET A 68 23.11 -13.86 -18.76
CA MET A 68 24.01 -14.17 -19.88
C MET A 68 23.40 -15.17 -20.86
N ARG A 69 22.57 -16.07 -20.35
CA ARG A 69 21.92 -17.13 -21.12
C ARG A 69 20.48 -16.82 -21.48
N ASP A 70 19.92 -15.77 -20.89
CA ASP A 70 18.52 -15.38 -21.02
C ASP A 70 17.56 -16.55 -20.67
N ASP A 71 17.90 -17.31 -19.63
CA ASP A 71 17.15 -18.49 -19.20
C ASP A 71 17.22 -18.72 -17.68
N TRP A 72 16.30 -19.56 -17.20
CA TRP A 72 16.21 -19.97 -15.80
C TRP A 72 17.12 -21.18 -15.52
N ARG A 73 18.18 -21.01 -14.73
CA ARG A 73 19.04 -22.10 -14.30
C ARG A 73 18.78 -22.50 -12.86
N PRO A 74 18.90 -23.80 -12.51
CA PRO A 74 18.88 -24.21 -11.13
C PRO A 74 20.09 -23.61 -10.37
N LEU A 75 19.91 -23.32 -9.09
CA LEU A 75 21.01 -22.95 -8.21
C LEU A 75 21.91 -24.16 -8.01
N THR A 76 23.22 -23.96 -8.01
CA THR A 76 24.17 -24.98 -7.61
C THR A 76 24.07 -25.26 -6.11
N ILE A 77 24.63 -26.37 -5.63
CA ILE A 77 24.67 -26.71 -4.21
C ILE A 77 25.36 -25.61 -3.42
N GLU A 78 26.50 -25.10 -3.93
CA GLU A 78 27.25 -24.00 -3.29
C GLU A 78 26.45 -22.70 -3.26
N GLU A 79 25.79 -22.33 -4.35
CA GLU A 79 24.93 -21.13 -4.39
C GLU A 79 23.76 -21.27 -3.44
N THR A 80 23.16 -22.45 -3.33
CA THR A 80 22.08 -22.71 -2.38
C THR A 80 22.54 -22.56 -0.94
N ALA A 81 23.72 -23.11 -0.60
CA ALA A 81 24.28 -23.00 0.73
C ALA A 81 24.66 -21.56 1.12
N LEU A 82 24.99 -20.71 0.14
CA LEU A 82 25.35 -19.31 0.36
C LEU A 82 24.17 -18.34 0.18
N THR A 83 22.97 -18.84 -0.08
CA THR A 83 21.77 -18.01 -0.29
C THR A 83 20.79 -18.20 0.86
N ILE A 84 20.62 -17.13 1.65
CA ILE A 84 19.58 -17.08 2.67
C ILE A 84 18.26 -16.77 1.98
N ARG A 85 17.24 -17.55 2.27
CA ARG A 85 15.85 -17.30 1.88
C ARG A 85 15.05 -17.04 3.14
N HIS A 86 14.57 -15.83 3.29
CA HIS A 86 13.62 -15.49 4.32
C HIS A 86 12.22 -15.35 3.72
N VAL A 87 11.28 -16.16 4.19
CA VAL A 87 9.90 -16.21 3.71
C VAL A 87 8.97 -15.81 4.84
N TYR A 88 8.10 -14.87 4.56
CA TYR A 88 7.08 -14.41 5.51
C TYR A 88 5.75 -15.11 5.19
N GLN A 89 5.14 -15.72 6.20
CA GLN A 89 3.89 -16.47 6.06
C GLN A 89 3.95 -17.49 4.90
N ASP A 90 4.91 -18.42 4.98
CA ASP A 90 5.03 -19.50 4.01
C ASP A 90 3.96 -20.54 4.27
N ASP A 91 2.99 -20.62 3.39
CA ASP A 91 1.97 -21.66 3.38
C ASP A 91 2.05 -22.50 2.09
N GLN A 92 1.31 -23.61 2.04
CA GLN A 92 1.29 -24.47 0.87
C GLN A 92 0.78 -23.75 -0.39
N ALA A 93 -0.06 -22.74 -0.24
CA ALA A 93 -0.61 -21.96 -1.35
C ALA A 93 0.39 -20.92 -1.87
N SER A 94 1.31 -20.44 -1.05
CA SER A 94 2.34 -19.49 -1.45
C SER A 94 3.48 -20.11 -2.26
N LEU A 95 3.56 -21.44 -2.30
CA LEU A 95 4.63 -22.18 -2.98
C LEU A 95 6.04 -21.67 -2.62
N GLY A 96 6.26 -21.24 -1.38
CA GLY A 96 7.53 -20.70 -0.90
C GLY A 96 7.82 -19.25 -1.31
N HIS A 97 6.88 -18.56 -1.95
CA HIS A 97 7.02 -17.12 -2.22
C HIS A 97 6.60 -16.25 -1.04
N GLY A 98 5.93 -16.83 -0.05
CA GLY A 98 5.37 -16.15 1.11
C GLY A 98 4.25 -15.16 0.75
N ARG A 99 3.46 -14.81 1.73
CA ARG A 99 2.42 -13.79 1.61
C ARG A 99 2.87 -12.51 2.29
N GLY A 100 3.28 -11.54 1.49
CA GLY A 100 3.61 -10.22 2.02
C GLY A 100 2.38 -9.34 2.18
N LEU A 101 2.43 -8.42 3.13
CA LEU A 101 1.37 -7.43 3.38
C LEU A 101 1.02 -6.59 2.16
N ARG A 102 1.92 -6.45 1.20
CA ARG A 102 1.67 -5.64 -0.01
C ARG A 102 0.43 -6.08 -0.77
N GLU A 103 0.18 -7.38 -0.86
CA GLU A 103 -0.99 -7.92 -1.56
C GLU A 103 -2.29 -7.56 -0.82
N ALA A 104 -2.31 -7.76 0.49
CA ALA A 104 -3.46 -7.40 1.33
C ALA A 104 -3.69 -5.88 1.36
N LEU A 105 -2.62 -5.08 1.40
CA LEU A 105 -2.70 -3.63 1.47
C LEU A 105 -3.01 -2.96 0.14
N ALA A 106 -2.73 -3.59 -1.01
CA ALA A 106 -2.85 -2.98 -2.33
C ALA A 106 -4.26 -2.46 -2.60
N TRP A 107 -5.28 -3.25 -2.26
CA TRP A 107 -6.68 -2.87 -2.42
C TRP A 107 -7.07 -1.68 -1.52
N TRP A 108 -6.69 -1.73 -0.25
CA TRP A 108 -7.01 -0.67 0.72
C TRP A 108 -6.29 0.63 0.42
N TRP A 109 -5.05 0.53 -0.04
CA TRP A 109 -4.30 1.69 -0.50
C TRP A 109 -4.95 2.32 -1.73
N TRP A 110 -5.32 1.51 -2.72
CA TRP A 110 -6.02 1.97 -3.92
C TRP A 110 -7.36 2.65 -3.57
N ALA A 111 -8.16 2.03 -2.70
CA ALA A 111 -9.42 2.60 -2.24
C ALA A 111 -9.23 3.95 -1.53
N LYS A 112 -8.20 4.07 -0.68
CA LYS A 112 -7.84 5.32 0.00
C LYS A 112 -7.46 6.42 -0.99
N GLU A 113 -6.65 6.11 -1.99
CA GLU A 113 -6.27 7.08 -3.05
C GLU A 113 -7.47 7.50 -3.89
N HIS A 114 -8.38 6.57 -4.17
CA HIS A 114 -9.63 6.87 -4.89
C HIS A 114 -10.53 7.81 -4.08
N VAL A 115 -10.82 7.49 -2.82
CA VAL A 115 -11.62 8.36 -1.93
C VAL A 115 -10.97 9.73 -1.75
N PHE A 116 -9.64 9.81 -1.67
CA PHE A 116 -8.94 11.09 -1.61
C PHE A 116 -9.15 11.93 -2.87
N ARG A 117 -9.04 11.32 -4.06
CA ARG A 117 -9.29 12.00 -5.33
C ARG A 117 -10.72 12.50 -5.45
N GLU A 118 -11.71 11.67 -5.10
CA GLU A 118 -13.12 12.06 -5.07
C GLU A 118 -13.38 13.19 -4.06
N SER A 119 -12.69 13.17 -2.92
CA SER A 119 -12.78 14.26 -1.94
C SER A 119 -12.27 15.58 -2.49
N LEU A 120 -11.18 15.59 -3.25
CA LEU A 120 -10.68 16.80 -3.92
C LEU A 120 -11.67 17.33 -4.98
N GLN A 121 -12.24 16.43 -5.79
CA GLN A 121 -13.25 16.81 -6.76
C GLN A 121 -14.53 17.34 -6.09
N ALA A 122 -14.93 16.74 -4.96
CA ALA A 122 -16.06 17.22 -4.19
C ALA A 122 -15.79 18.63 -3.62
N VAL A 123 -14.59 18.88 -3.08
CA VAL A 123 -14.18 20.21 -2.63
C VAL A 123 -14.24 21.22 -3.79
N GLU A 124 -13.69 20.87 -4.95
CA GLU A 124 -13.67 21.74 -6.10
C GLU A 124 -15.10 22.09 -6.58
N ARG A 125 -16.00 21.11 -6.59
CA ARG A 125 -17.40 21.32 -7.04
C ARG A 125 -18.27 22.01 -6.02
N PHE A 126 -18.13 21.68 -4.73
CA PHE A 126 -19.07 22.07 -3.69
C PHE A 126 -18.57 23.21 -2.79
N ALA A 127 -17.26 23.41 -2.68
CA ALA A 127 -16.73 24.54 -1.89
C ALA A 127 -17.04 25.88 -2.54
N GLN A 128 -17.15 25.91 -3.87
CA GLN A 128 -17.54 27.10 -4.62
C GLN A 128 -19.06 27.24 -4.83
N GLY A 129 -19.83 26.19 -4.44
CA GLY A 129 -21.26 26.11 -4.73
C GLY A 129 -21.56 25.89 -6.22
N ILE A 130 -22.76 25.42 -6.51
CA ILE A 130 -23.28 25.36 -7.89
C ILE A 130 -24.12 26.58 -8.09
N LEU A 131 -23.70 27.45 -9.01
CA LEU A 131 -24.47 28.62 -9.38
C LEU A 131 -25.60 28.20 -10.29
N THR A 132 -26.82 28.58 -9.93
CA THR A 132 -28.02 28.39 -10.74
C THR A 132 -28.68 29.72 -10.98
N ALA A 133 -29.05 30.00 -12.21
CA ALA A 133 -29.82 31.19 -12.58
C ALA A 133 -31.23 30.77 -12.99
N LYS A 134 -32.24 31.44 -12.42
CA LYS A 134 -33.63 31.36 -12.91
C LYS A 134 -33.86 32.56 -13.77
N VAL A 135 -34.10 32.34 -15.03
CA VAL A 135 -34.23 33.38 -16.06
C VAL A 135 -35.55 33.17 -16.80
N ASP A 136 -36.30 34.24 -16.95
CA ASP A 136 -37.50 34.21 -17.77
C ASP A 136 -37.15 34.14 -19.28
N GLY A 137 -37.96 33.43 -20.05
CA GLY A 137 -37.79 33.35 -21.52
C GLY A 137 -36.79 32.28 -21.98
N ILE A 138 -36.32 31.41 -21.08
CA ILE A 138 -35.46 30.25 -21.46
C ILE A 138 -36.12 29.35 -22.50
N ARG A 139 -37.45 29.28 -22.47
CA ARG A 139 -38.26 28.61 -23.51
C ARG A 139 -39.06 29.62 -24.28
N ASP A 140 -39.04 29.49 -25.61
CA ASP A 140 -39.91 30.25 -26.48
C ASP A 140 -41.37 29.95 -26.15
N ALA A 141 -42.18 30.99 -25.96
CA ALA A 141 -43.57 30.87 -25.52
C ALA A 141 -44.49 30.24 -26.60
N GLU A 142 -44.14 30.32 -27.88
CA GLU A 142 -44.93 29.77 -28.97
C GLU A 142 -44.53 28.35 -29.34
N THR A 143 -43.23 28.06 -29.36
CA THR A 143 -42.69 26.74 -29.80
C THR A 143 -42.35 25.80 -28.67
N GLY A 144 -42.22 26.30 -27.43
CA GLY A 144 -41.75 25.53 -26.26
C GLY A 144 -40.28 25.09 -26.34
N MET A 145 -39.58 25.49 -27.40
CA MET A 145 -38.18 25.13 -27.61
C MET A 145 -37.26 26.00 -26.75
N PRO A 146 -36.10 25.40 -26.30
CA PRO A 146 -35.12 26.16 -25.52
C PRO A 146 -34.47 27.27 -26.40
N ASN A 147 -34.39 28.48 -25.85
CA ASN A 147 -33.70 29.61 -26.48
C ASN A 147 -32.17 29.45 -26.23
N SER A 148 -31.49 28.92 -27.25
CA SER A 148 -30.06 28.60 -27.16
C SER A 148 -29.18 29.84 -26.99
N GLU A 149 -29.57 30.99 -27.55
CA GLU A 149 -28.80 32.24 -27.42
C GLU A 149 -28.85 32.75 -25.99
N LEU A 150 -30.04 32.76 -25.38
CA LEU A 150 -30.23 33.18 -24.00
C LEU A 150 -29.53 32.22 -23.02
N ILE A 151 -29.60 30.92 -23.26
CA ILE A 151 -28.92 29.91 -22.45
C ILE A 151 -27.39 30.10 -22.49
N ASN A 152 -26.83 30.34 -23.67
CA ASN A 152 -25.40 30.54 -23.83
C ASN A 152 -24.93 31.85 -23.19
N SER A 153 -25.68 32.95 -23.37
CA SER A 153 -25.34 34.22 -22.71
C SER A 153 -25.33 34.13 -21.19
N TRP A 154 -26.30 33.42 -20.60
CA TRP A 154 -26.30 33.18 -19.14
C TRP A 154 -25.25 32.22 -18.67
N ARG A 155 -24.84 31.24 -19.49
CA ARG A 155 -23.69 30.39 -19.19
C ARG A 155 -22.42 31.22 -19.09
N ASP A 156 -22.18 32.11 -20.02
CA ASP A 156 -21.01 33.01 -20.05
C ASP A 156 -21.01 33.93 -18.81
N VAL A 157 -22.19 34.47 -18.44
CA VAL A 157 -22.34 35.26 -17.21
C VAL A 157 -22.01 34.48 -15.95
N LEU A 158 -22.48 33.23 -15.84
CA LEU A 158 -22.20 32.38 -14.68
C LEU A 158 -20.72 31.97 -14.61
N GLU A 159 -20.05 31.73 -15.74
CA GLU A 159 -18.62 31.46 -15.81
C GLU A 159 -17.79 32.69 -15.42
N ASP A 160 -18.19 33.88 -15.88
CA ASP A 160 -17.56 35.16 -15.49
C ASP A 160 -17.74 35.45 -14.00
N LEU A 161 -18.94 35.19 -13.45
CA LEU A 161 -19.20 35.32 -12.02
C LEU A 161 -18.30 34.39 -11.18
N ARG A 162 -18.13 33.16 -11.64
CA ARG A 162 -17.26 32.18 -11.00
C ARG A 162 -15.79 32.64 -10.97
N SER A 163 -15.35 33.32 -12.03
CA SER A 163 -13.96 33.78 -12.17
C SER A 163 -13.70 35.14 -11.52
N ARG A 164 -14.65 36.07 -11.58
CA ARG A 164 -14.47 37.49 -11.20
C ARG A 164 -15.24 37.91 -9.94
N HIS A 165 -16.20 37.08 -9.48
CA HIS A 165 -17.00 37.31 -8.26
C HIS A 165 -17.84 38.60 -8.29
N VAL A 166 -18.16 39.12 -9.45
CA VAL A 166 -18.97 40.34 -9.63
C VAL A 166 -20.09 40.10 -10.65
N LEU A 167 -21.32 40.36 -10.24
CA LEU A 167 -22.49 40.28 -11.11
C LEU A 167 -23.39 41.49 -10.90
N VAL A 168 -23.90 42.03 -11.99
CA VAL A 168 -24.98 43.01 -12.01
C VAL A 168 -26.12 42.41 -12.82
N HIS A 169 -27.29 42.24 -12.19
CA HIS A 169 -28.49 41.66 -12.84
C HIS A 169 -29.71 42.50 -12.54
N ASP A 170 -30.78 42.31 -13.33
CA ASP A 170 -32.09 42.92 -13.12
C ASP A 170 -32.80 42.27 -11.92
N SER A 171 -33.73 43.00 -11.32
CA SER A 171 -34.51 42.51 -10.16
C SER A 171 -35.45 41.35 -10.51
N ALA A 172 -35.72 41.08 -11.78
CA ALA A 172 -36.53 39.98 -12.27
C ALA A 172 -35.74 38.63 -12.27
N ASP A 173 -34.43 38.68 -12.37
CA ASP A 173 -33.58 37.51 -12.42
C ASP A 173 -33.08 37.10 -11.02
N SER A 174 -32.95 35.82 -10.74
CA SER A 174 -32.43 35.34 -9.48
C SER A 174 -31.30 34.35 -9.70
N ILE A 175 -30.22 34.54 -8.97
CA ILE A 175 -29.10 33.62 -8.90
C ILE A 175 -29.06 33.00 -7.51
N GLU A 176 -29.07 31.70 -7.46
CA GLU A 176 -28.99 30.94 -6.22
C GLU A 176 -27.71 30.10 -6.23
N THR A 177 -27.06 30.02 -5.09
CA THR A 177 -25.95 29.10 -4.87
C THR A 177 -26.48 27.85 -4.22
N VAL A 178 -26.47 26.74 -4.96
CA VAL A 178 -26.78 25.42 -4.38
C VAL A 178 -25.50 24.90 -3.74
N SER A 179 -25.43 24.99 -2.41
CA SER A 179 -24.34 24.36 -1.66
C SER A 179 -24.55 22.85 -1.64
N GLY A 180 -23.47 22.11 -1.81
CA GLY A 180 -23.49 20.66 -1.66
C GLY A 180 -23.90 20.23 -0.25
N SER A 181 -24.56 19.07 -0.13
CA SER A 181 -24.98 18.58 1.18
C SER A 181 -23.76 18.29 2.05
N SER A 182 -23.80 18.74 3.30
CA SER A 182 -22.79 18.41 4.33
C SER A 182 -22.66 16.89 4.56
N GLU A 183 -23.69 16.14 4.26
CA GLU A 183 -23.76 14.68 4.38
C GLU A 183 -22.77 13.95 3.46
N GLY A 184 -22.63 14.39 2.21
CA GLY A 184 -21.67 13.83 1.26
C GLY A 184 -20.22 14.02 1.74
N TRP A 185 -19.92 15.19 2.31
CA TRP A 185 -18.60 15.46 2.88
C TRP A 185 -18.32 14.61 4.11
N GLN A 186 -19.30 14.48 5.01
CA GLN A 186 -19.18 13.65 6.20
C GLN A 186 -18.95 12.17 5.82
N MET A 187 -19.68 11.66 4.81
CA MET A 187 -19.49 10.31 4.30
C MET A 187 -18.05 10.09 3.80
N LEU A 188 -17.51 10.98 2.96
CA LEU A 188 -16.14 10.88 2.46
C LEU A 188 -15.12 10.96 3.60
N SER A 189 -15.34 11.81 4.59
CA SER A 189 -14.48 11.94 5.76
C SER A 189 -14.47 10.66 6.60
N THR A 190 -15.65 10.07 6.84
CA THR A 190 -15.81 8.81 7.57
C THR A 190 -15.11 7.66 6.82
N MET A 191 -15.34 7.53 5.52
CA MET A 191 -14.68 6.51 4.69
C MET A 191 -13.14 6.63 4.76
N ARG A 192 -12.60 7.84 4.71
CA ARG A 192 -11.14 8.05 4.86
C ARG A 192 -10.65 7.60 6.22
N GLY A 193 -11.40 7.87 7.28
CA GLY A 193 -11.10 7.43 8.64
C GLY A 193 -11.09 5.89 8.73
N GLU A 194 -12.10 5.24 8.21
CA GLU A 194 -12.22 3.78 8.20
C GLU A 194 -11.12 3.10 7.39
N LEU A 195 -10.83 3.60 6.18
CA LEU A 195 -9.75 3.06 5.35
C LEU A 195 -8.38 3.22 6.03
N ARG A 196 -8.15 4.36 6.66
CA ARG A 196 -6.91 4.59 7.43
C ARG A 196 -6.82 3.63 8.61
N SER A 197 -7.89 3.47 9.37
CA SER A 197 -7.99 2.54 10.50
C SER A 197 -7.69 1.11 10.06
N THR A 198 -8.31 0.66 8.97
CA THR A 198 -8.09 -0.69 8.42
C THR A 198 -6.64 -0.90 8.00
N ILE A 199 -6.01 0.07 7.32
CA ILE A 199 -4.61 0.00 6.93
C ILE A 199 -3.71 -0.12 8.18
N PHE A 200 -3.95 0.68 9.22
CA PHE A 200 -3.19 0.59 10.47
C PHE A 200 -3.37 -0.77 11.15
N THR A 201 -4.60 -1.27 11.23
CA THR A 201 -4.87 -2.60 11.81
C THR A 201 -4.16 -3.71 11.04
N LEU A 202 -4.11 -3.65 9.71
CA LEU A 202 -3.41 -4.63 8.89
C LEU A 202 -1.89 -4.59 9.07
N VAL A 203 -1.32 -3.41 9.31
CA VAL A 203 0.14 -3.24 9.43
C VAL A 203 0.63 -3.46 10.86
N LEU A 204 -0.11 -2.95 11.84
CA LEU A 204 0.32 -2.91 13.24
C LEU A 204 -0.44 -3.90 14.13
N GLY A 205 -1.46 -4.60 13.58
CA GLY A 205 -2.33 -5.48 14.36
C GLY A 205 -3.30 -4.72 15.28
N ALA A 206 -3.19 -3.39 15.35
CA ALA A 206 -4.00 -2.56 16.22
C ALA A 206 -4.26 -1.18 15.60
N ASN A 207 -5.39 -0.57 15.96
CA ASN A 207 -5.75 0.77 15.51
C ASN A 207 -5.38 1.82 16.54
N LEU A 208 -4.11 2.19 16.59
CA LEU A 208 -3.55 3.14 17.56
C LEU A 208 -4.10 4.58 17.42
N THR A 209 -4.72 4.91 16.28
CA THR A 209 -5.06 6.31 15.97
C THR A 209 -6.48 6.73 16.37
N THR A 210 -7.41 5.79 16.46
CA THR A 210 -8.81 6.10 16.82
C THR A 210 -9.02 6.21 18.33
N ALA A 211 -8.22 5.53 19.12
CA ALA A 211 -8.34 5.55 20.58
C ALA A 211 -7.82 6.83 21.24
N ALA A 212 -6.96 7.58 20.56
CA ALA A 212 -6.36 8.81 21.11
C ALA A 212 -7.30 10.03 21.04
N SER A 213 -8.35 10.00 20.21
CA SER A 213 -9.24 11.14 20.01
C SER A 213 -10.44 11.20 20.97
N ASP A 214 -10.84 10.05 21.56
CA ASP A 214 -12.07 9.96 22.35
C ASP A 214 -11.87 9.45 23.80
N GLY A 215 -10.77 9.80 24.43
CA GLY A 215 -10.57 9.44 25.85
C GLY A 215 -10.48 7.92 26.08
N GLY A 216 -9.91 7.20 25.12
CA GLY A 216 -9.70 5.77 25.20
C GLY A 216 -9.01 5.37 26.50
N SER A 217 -9.55 4.38 27.17
CA SER A 217 -9.03 3.86 28.44
C SER A 217 -7.57 3.45 28.28
N TYR A 218 -6.72 3.74 29.26
CA TYR A 218 -5.34 3.26 29.37
C TYR A 218 -5.23 1.75 29.10
N ALA A 219 -6.21 0.98 29.58
CA ALA A 219 -6.32 -0.46 29.33
C ALA A 219 -6.43 -0.82 27.84
N LEU A 220 -7.12 -0.01 27.03
CA LEU A 220 -7.23 -0.25 25.59
C LEU A 220 -5.89 0.03 24.88
N ALA A 221 -5.18 1.08 25.29
CA ALA A 221 -3.85 1.39 24.76
C ALA A 221 -2.85 0.26 25.09
N GLU A 222 -2.88 -0.28 26.29
CA GLU A 222 -2.05 -1.40 26.71
C GLU A 222 -2.34 -2.69 25.91
N ILE A 223 -3.61 -3.02 25.67
CA ILE A 223 -3.98 -4.17 24.83
C ILE A 223 -3.49 -3.99 23.39
N GLN A 224 -3.57 -2.79 22.84
CA GLN A 224 -3.09 -2.48 21.50
C GLN A 224 -1.56 -2.56 21.40
N GLU A 225 -0.84 -2.07 22.41
CA GLU A 225 0.60 -2.16 22.51
C GLU A 225 1.05 -3.62 22.55
N ASN A 226 0.45 -4.45 23.41
CA ASN A 226 0.71 -5.88 23.52
C ASN A 226 0.47 -6.62 22.20
N SER A 227 -0.57 -6.25 21.44
CA SER A 227 -0.87 -6.83 20.13
C SER A 227 0.22 -6.51 19.10
N THR A 228 0.69 -5.26 19.08
CA THR A 228 1.78 -4.83 18.21
C THR A 228 3.11 -5.50 18.59
N GLU A 229 3.39 -5.60 19.88
CA GLU A 229 4.59 -6.25 20.39
C GLU A 229 4.62 -7.75 20.03
N ALA A 230 3.49 -8.44 20.12
CA ALA A 230 3.37 -9.83 19.71
C ALA A 230 3.71 -10.05 18.22
N LEU A 231 3.29 -9.14 17.33
CA LEU A 231 3.65 -9.19 15.90
C LEU A 231 5.15 -8.97 15.70
N ILE A 232 5.73 -7.99 16.37
CA ILE A 232 7.18 -7.71 16.30
C ILE A 232 7.97 -8.92 16.80
N GLN A 233 7.53 -9.54 17.88
CA GLN A 233 8.16 -10.73 18.44
C GLN A 233 8.10 -11.91 17.46
N TYR A 234 6.95 -12.15 16.83
CA TYR A 234 6.79 -13.17 15.80
C TYR A 234 7.74 -12.96 14.61
N ASP A 235 7.82 -11.74 14.11
CA ASP A 235 8.72 -11.39 13.00
C ASP A 235 10.17 -11.61 13.35
N ARG A 236 10.56 -11.26 14.58
CA ARG A 236 11.89 -11.48 15.11
C ARG A 236 12.23 -12.96 15.20
N GLU A 237 11.37 -13.76 15.78
CA GLU A 237 11.56 -15.22 15.94
C GLU A 237 11.68 -15.91 14.57
N THR A 238 10.81 -15.55 13.61
CA THR A 238 10.86 -16.09 12.26
C THR A 238 12.17 -15.72 11.53
N LEU A 239 12.68 -14.51 11.75
CA LEU A 239 13.96 -14.08 11.21
C LEU A 239 15.14 -14.80 11.85
N GLU A 240 15.14 -14.95 13.18
CA GLU A 240 16.15 -15.68 13.94
C GLU A 240 16.21 -17.17 13.52
N GLU A 241 15.06 -17.80 13.33
CA GLU A 241 14.96 -19.18 12.85
C GLU A 241 15.57 -19.31 11.44
N THR A 242 15.25 -18.39 10.54
CA THR A 242 15.80 -18.37 9.18
C THR A 242 17.32 -18.23 9.20
N LEU A 243 17.87 -17.34 10.01
CA LEU A 243 19.30 -17.13 10.11
C LEU A 243 20.00 -18.34 10.73
N THR A 244 19.42 -18.94 11.78
CA THR A 244 19.99 -20.12 12.45
C THR A 244 20.03 -21.34 11.54
N LYS A 245 19.02 -21.50 10.67
CA LYS A 245 18.98 -22.61 9.69
C LYS A 245 19.92 -22.40 8.49
N SER A 246 20.29 -21.15 8.21
CA SER A 246 21.05 -20.78 7.01
C SER A 246 22.55 -20.57 7.27
N LEU A 247 22.96 -20.43 8.52
CA LEU A 247 24.35 -20.27 9.00
C LEU A 247 24.88 -21.56 9.61
#